data_d9a0b2aeb13d1f82fd36c6fd01dfa04f
#
_entry.id   d9a0b2aeb13d1f82fd36c6fd01dfa04f
#
_cell.length_a   1.000
_cell.length_b   1.000
_cell.length_c   1.000
_cell.angle_alpha   90.00
_cell.angle_beta   90.00
_cell.angle_gamma   90.00
#
_symmetry.space_group_name_H-M   'P 1'
#
loop_
_entity.id
_entity.type
_entity.pdbx_description
1 polymer ?
#
loop_
_entity_poly.entity_id
_entity_poly.type
_entity_poly.pdbx_seq_one_letter_code
_entity_poly.pdbx_strand_id
1 'polypeptide(L)'
;MADPKVDLWATDEVHFQQYGSRCLMWVPPEETDPVLLHHPTRKSVGYFGAVRLRDGKLAFHRESERFNAVTFHTFLKYLRQASSRSGRRVVVITDNARYHHAKLHADWRSQQAPQFVLDFLPPYSPDLNPIERLWKLTRRLCLHNRYFPTLEDVVESVESKFSEWTSGNEVVRKLCAIN
;
A
#
# COMPACT_ATOMS: atom_id res chain seq x y z
N MET A 1 18.14 12.13 -12.03
CA MET A 1 17.13 11.63 -13.04
C MET A 1 17.02 10.12 -12.85
N ALA A 2 15.80 9.58 -12.76
CA ALA A 2 15.59 8.14 -12.68
C ALA A 2 16.01 7.47 -14.01
N ASP A 3 16.70 6.33 -13.93
CA ASP A 3 17.08 5.54 -15.11
C ASP A 3 15.80 5.11 -15.86
N PRO A 4 15.61 5.48 -17.14
CA PRO A 4 14.42 5.13 -17.90
C PRO A 4 14.26 3.62 -18.14
N LYS A 5 15.30 2.83 -17.90
CA LYS A 5 15.30 1.37 -18.01
C LYS A 5 14.87 0.68 -16.72
N VAL A 6 14.61 1.43 -15.63
CA VAL A 6 14.26 0.91 -14.32
C VAL A 6 12.85 1.37 -13.94
N ASP A 7 12.03 0.43 -13.49
CA ASP A 7 10.77 0.71 -12.79
C ASP A 7 11.00 0.54 -11.28
N LEU A 8 10.92 1.65 -10.56
CA LEU A 8 11.04 1.67 -9.12
C LEU A 8 9.65 1.54 -8.49
N TRP A 9 9.49 0.56 -7.62
CA TRP A 9 8.30 0.30 -6.85
C TRP A 9 8.59 0.43 -5.35
N ALA A 10 7.69 1.02 -4.59
CA ALA A 10 7.76 1.02 -3.14
C ALA A 10 6.64 0.14 -2.60
N THR A 11 6.96 -0.80 -1.73
CA THR A 11 6.01 -1.77 -1.16
C THR A 11 5.95 -1.69 0.35
N ASP A 12 4.78 -2.03 0.89
CA ASP A 12 4.52 -2.07 2.32
C ASP A 12 3.20 -2.82 2.61
N GLU A 13 2.94 -3.12 3.88
CA GLU A 13 1.71 -3.68 4.39
C GLU A 13 0.88 -2.62 5.10
N VAL A 14 -0.45 -2.78 5.01
CA VAL A 14 -1.37 -1.88 5.70
C VAL A 14 -2.58 -2.62 6.25
N HIS A 15 -3.04 -2.20 7.41
CA HIS A 15 -4.35 -2.59 7.93
C HIS A 15 -5.31 -1.40 7.92
N PHE A 16 -6.54 -1.66 7.46
CA PHE A 16 -7.66 -0.72 7.57
C PHE A 16 -8.70 -1.30 8.54
N GLN A 17 -9.03 -0.54 9.55
CA GLN A 17 -9.92 -0.97 10.63
C GLN A 17 -11.36 -0.53 10.33
N GLN A 18 -12.33 -1.39 10.64
CA GLN A 18 -13.76 -1.08 10.55
C GLN A 18 -14.15 0.09 11.48
N TYR A 19 -13.44 0.20 12.59
CA TYR A 19 -13.59 1.32 13.52
C TYR A 19 -13.46 2.71 12.85
N GLY A 20 -12.78 2.78 11.67
CA GLY A 20 -12.47 4.03 10.99
C GLY A 20 -11.39 4.83 11.72
N SER A 21 -11.24 6.07 11.34
CA SER A 21 -10.34 7.03 12.02
C SER A 21 -11.01 8.38 12.17
N ARG A 22 -10.75 9.05 13.30
CA ARG A 22 -11.26 10.38 13.57
C ARG A 22 -10.20 11.42 13.20
N CYS A 23 -10.65 12.49 12.58
CA CYS A 23 -9.81 13.66 12.34
C CYS A 23 -10.64 14.94 12.51
N LEU A 24 -9.95 16.05 12.69
CA LEU A 24 -10.59 17.36 12.68
C LEU A 24 -11.27 17.58 11.33
N MET A 25 -12.47 18.12 11.36
CA MET A 25 -13.26 18.46 10.19
C MET A 25 -13.92 19.82 10.37
N TRP A 26 -14.12 20.52 9.28
CA TRP A 26 -14.97 21.70 9.26
C TRP A 26 -16.42 21.26 9.30
N VAL A 27 -17.20 21.87 10.17
CA VAL A 27 -18.66 21.71 10.25
C VAL A 27 -19.30 23.08 10.03
N PRO A 28 -20.52 23.15 9.48
CA PRO A 28 -21.27 24.39 9.40
C PRO A 28 -21.43 25.02 10.79
N PRO A 29 -21.47 26.36 10.91
CA PRO A 29 -21.64 27.04 12.21
C PRO A 29 -22.91 26.64 12.96
N GLU A 30 -23.92 26.15 12.25
CA GLU A 30 -25.19 25.70 12.79
C GLU A 30 -25.09 24.34 13.52
N GLU A 31 -24.05 23.55 13.22
CA GLU A 31 -23.76 22.26 13.86
C GLU A 31 -22.91 22.47 15.12
N THR A 32 -23.58 22.62 16.24
CA THR A 32 -22.89 22.92 17.53
C THR A 32 -22.31 21.67 18.19
N ASP A 33 -22.80 20.48 17.88
CA ASP A 33 -22.33 19.20 18.46
C ASP A 33 -22.43 18.05 17.44
N PRO A 34 -21.51 17.97 16.48
CA PRO A 34 -21.55 16.95 15.45
C PRO A 34 -21.27 15.55 16.04
N VAL A 35 -22.21 14.62 15.84
CA VAL A 35 -22.11 13.23 16.30
C VAL A 35 -21.47 12.37 15.22
N LEU A 36 -20.31 11.78 15.53
CA LEU A 36 -19.67 10.78 14.69
C LEU A 36 -19.94 9.38 15.25
N LEU A 37 -20.72 8.62 14.51
CA LEU A 37 -20.91 7.21 14.83
C LEU A 37 -19.61 6.43 14.55
N HIS A 38 -19.34 5.43 15.38
CA HIS A 38 -18.25 4.48 15.15
C HIS A 38 -18.67 3.08 15.60
N HIS A 39 -18.08 2.07 14.99
CA HIS A 39 -18.33 0.68 15.39
C HIS A 39 -17.27 0.25 16.41
N PRO A 40 -17.64 -0.19 17.63
CA PRO A 40 -16.70 -0.59 18.68
C PRO A 40 -16.12 -1.99 18.39
N THR A 41 -15.38 -2.13 17.30
CA THR A 41 -14.79 -3.40 16.86
C THR A 41 -13.30 -3.23 16.59
N ARG A 42 -12.54 -4.34 16.71
CA ARG A 42 -11.13 -4.41 16.29
C ARG A 42 -10.93 -5.12 14.95
N LYS A 43 -12.03 -5.42 14.24
CA LYS A 43 -11.92 -6.05 12.92
C LYS A 43 -11.16 -5.15 11.97
N SER A 44 -10.28 -5.74 11.19
CA SER A 44 -9.47 -5.05 10.18
C SER A 44 -9.26 -5.93 8.97
N VAL A 45 -9.02 -5.31 7.83
CA VAL A 45 -8.58 -5.97 6.60
C VAL A 45 -7.14 -5.57 6.31
N GLY A 46 -6.32 -6.55 5.92
CA GLY A 46 -4.92 -6.37 5.55
C GLY A 46 -4.71 -6.30 4.05
N TYR A 47 -3.74 -5.51 3.61
CA TYR A 47 -3.30 -5.45 2.21
C TYR A 47 -1.79 -5.41 2.13
N PHE A 48 -1.23 -6.18 1.19
CA PHE A 48 0.04 -5.84 0.57
C PHE A 48 -0.20 -4.84 -0.54
N GLY A 49 0.63 -3.83 -0.65
CA GLY A 49 0.58 -2.89 -1.74
C GLY A 49 1.96 -2.54 -2.27
N ALA A 50 2.01 -2.18 -3.55
CA ALA A 50 3.20 -1.64 -4.19
C ALA A 50 2.82 -0.50 -5.13
N VAL A 51 3.47 0.65 -5.00
CA VAL A 51 3.25 1.80 -5.88
C VAL A 51 4.44 2.00 -6.81
N ARG A 52 4.18 2.09 -8.11
CA ARG A 52 5.22 2.41 -9.10
C ARG A 52 5.45 3.92 -9.14
N LEU A 53 6.67 4.35 -8.84
CA LEU A 53 6.96 5.77 -8.68
C LEU A 53 6.91 6.57 -9.99
N ARG A 54 7.09 5.91 -11.14
CA ARG A 54 7.09 6.56 -12.44
C ARG A 54 5.74 7.17 -12.82
N ASP A 55 4.65 6.50 -12.52
CA ASP A 55 3.30 6.86 -12.96
C ASP A 55 2.20 6.71 -11.90
N GLY A 56 2.57 6.38 -10.66
CA GLY A 56 1.61 6.21 -9.58
C GLY A 56 0.70 4.99 -9.72
N LYS A 57 1.11 3.97 -10.48
CA LYS A 57 0.36 2.72 -10.60
C LYS A 57 0.44 1.94 -9.30
N LEU A 58 -0.72 1.55 -8.76
CA LEU A 58 -0.84 0.69 -7.59
C LEU A 58 -1.05 -0.76 -8.02
N ALA A 59 -0.29 -1.67 -7.42
CA ALA A 59 -0.57 -3.10 -7.37
C ALA A 59 -0.90 -3.45 -5.91
N PHE A 60 -1.98 -4.16 -5.66
CA PHE A 60 -2.39 -4.53 -4.31
C PHE A 60 -2.94 -5.95 -4.25
N HIS A 61 -2.85 -6.54 -3.08
CA HIS A 61 -3.40 -7.86 -2.78
C HIS A 61 -4.00 -7.85 -1.39
N ARG A 62 -5.29 -8.22 -1.27
CA ARG A 62 -5.95 -8.38 0.02
C ARG A 62 -5.41 -9.63 0.71
N GLU A 63 -5.05 -9.48 1.97
CA GLU A 63 -4.56 -10.57 2.79
C GLU A 63 -5.54 -10.84 3.94
N SER A 64 -6.11 -12.04 3.94
CA SER A 64 -7.04 -12.49 4.99
C SER A 64 -6.33 -13.14 6.19
N GLU A 65 -5.08 -13.53 6.00
CA GLU A 65 -4.26 -14.16 7.00
C GLU A 65 -3.30 -13.14 7.64
N ARG A 66 -2.24 -13.63 8.23
CA ARG A 66 -1.19 -12.79 8.81
C ARG A 66 -0.13 -12.47 7.79
N PHE A 67 0.40 -11.26 7.82
CA PHE A 67 1.60 -10.91 7.09
C PHE A 67 2.79 -11.75 7.59
N ASN A 68 3.35 -12.53 6.69
CA ASN A 68 4.47 -13.44 6.98
C ASN A 68 5.27 -13.73 5.70
N ALA A 69 6.32 -14.55 5.81
CA ALA A 69 7.19 -14.88 4.67
C ALA A 69 6.45 -15.59 3.51
N VAL A 70 5.41 -16.38 3.81
CA VAL A 70 4.64 -17.12 2.79
C VAL A 70 3.75 -16.16 2.02
N THR A 71 2.96 -15.35 2.75
CA THR A 71 2.03 -14.38 2.14
C THR A 71 2.80 -13.28 1.40
N PHE A 72 3.92 -12.81 1.93
CA PHE A 72 4.81 -11.89 1.24
C PHE A 72 5.40 -12.49 -0.06
N HIS A 73 5.83 -13.77 -0.04
CA HIS A 73 6.30 -14.44 -1.24
C HIS A 73 5.21 -14.53 -2.32
N THR A 74 3.97 -14.83 -1.93
CA THR A 74 2.82 -14.83 -2.83
C THR A 74 2.61 -13.46 -3.46
N PHE A 75 2.68 -12.40 -2.65
CA PHE A 75 2.60 -11.04 -3.15
C PHE A 75 3.75 -10.67 -4.09
N LEU A 76 4.99 -11.08 -3.80
CA LEU A 76 6.13 -10.83 -4.70
C LEU A 76 5.94 -11.49 -6.08
N LYS A 77 5.40 -12.71 -6.13
CA LYS A 77 5.08 -13.38 -7.40
C LYS A 77 4.02 -12.61 -8.19
N TYR A 78 2.96 -12.17 -7.50
CA TYR A 78 1.93 -11.31 -8.09
C TYR A 78 2.53 -10.01 -8.64
N LEU A 79 3.33 -9.31 -7.84
CA LEU A 79 3.97 -8.05 -8.23
C LEU A 79 4.94 -8.26 -9.43
N ARG A 80 5.71 -9.36 -9.42
CA ARG A 80 6.58 -9.73 -10.54
C ARG A 80 5.78 -9.88 -11.83
N GLN A 81 4.64 -10.55 -11.80
CA GLN A 81 3.76 -10.71 -12.95
C GLN A 81 3.16 -9.36 -13.38
N ALA A 82 2.65 -8.56 -12.45
CA ALA A 82 2.05 -7.26 -12.72
C ALA A 82 3.04 -6.23 -13.30
N SER A 83 4.33 -6.35 -12.95
CA SER A 83 5.40 -5.45 -13.39
C SER A 83 6.12 -5.89 -14.67
N SER A 84 6.03 -7.17 -15.06
CA SER A 84 6.78 -7.75 -16.19
C SER A 84 6.46 -7.12 -17.55
N ARG A 85 5.24 -6.63 -17.73
CA ARG A 85 4.77 -6.06 -19.02
C ARG A 85 5.53 -4.80 -19.46
N SER A 86 6.28 -4.17 -18.58
CA SER A 86 7.03 -2.95 -18.94
C SER A 86 8.32 -3.24 -19.70
N GLY A 87 8.82 -4.48 -19.68
CA GLY A 87 10.14 -4.86 -20.23
C GLY A 87 11.33 -4.23 -19.50
N ARG A 88 11.09 -3.48 -18.40
CA ARG A 88 12.09 -2.81 -17.61
C ARG A 88 12.57 -3.65 -16.45
N ARG A 89 13.79 -3.38 -16.00
CA ARG A 89 14.26 -3.88 -14.70
C ARG A 89 13.39 -3.31 -13.59
N VAL A 90 12.96 -4.16 -12.67
CA VAL A 90 12.12 -3.78 -11.53
C VAL A 90 12.96 -3.79 -10.27
N VAL A 91 12.95 -2.67 -9.56
CA VAL A 91 13.54 -2.54 -8.22
C VAL A 91 12.40 -2.25 -7.25
N VAL A 92 12.26 -3.09 -6.24
CA VAL A 92 11.21 -2.97 -5.21
C VAL A 92 11.84 -2.53 -3.90
N ILE A 93 11.53 -1.31 -3.48
CA ILE A 93 11.92 -0.79 -2.17
C ILE A 93 10.96 -1.36 -1.13
N THR A 94 11.49 -1.91 -0.05
CA THR A 94 10.73 -2.44 1.09
C THR A 94 11.43 -2.08 2.41
N ASP A 95 10.72 -2.18 3.52
CA ASP A 95 11.31 -2.05 4.84
C ASP A 95 12.13 -3.29 5.24
N ASN A 96 12.67 -3.28 6.45
CA ASN A 96 13.51 -4.35 7.00
C ASN A 96 12.73 -5.34 7.87
N ALA A 97 11.42 -5.56 7.65
CA ALA A 97 10.70 -6.58 8.38
C ALA A 97 11.38 -7.96 8.25
N ARG A 98 11.47 -8.70 9.34
CA ARG A 98 12.23 -9.97 9.40
C ARG A 98 11.83 -10.97 8.32
N TYR A 99 10.57 -11.04 7.97
CA TYR A 99 10.06 -11.97 6.96
C TYR A 99 10.39 -11.54 5.52
N HIS A 100 10.75 -10.28 5.27
CA HIS A 100 11.28 -9.81 3.98
C HIS A 100 12.67 -10.40 3.67
N HIS A 101 13.40 -10.81 4.69
CA HIS A 101 14.72 -11.47 4.57
C HIS A 101 14.63 -13.00 4.65
N ALA A 102 13.43 -13.58 4.73
CA ALA A 102 13.27 -15.01 4.94
C ALA A 102 13.92 -15.85 3.86
N LYS A 103 14.57 -16.95 4.26
CA LYS A 103 15.19 -17.94 3.36
C LYS A 103 14.17 -18.58 2.42
N LEU A 104 12.90 -18.66 2.86
CA LEU A 104 11.79 -19.24 2.10
C LEU A 104 11.71 -18.76 0.64
N HIS A 105 11.97 -17.49 0.40
CA HIS A 105 11.88 -16.89 -0.93
C HIS A 105 13.23 -16.43 -1.50
N ALA A 106 14.36 -16.79 -0.85
CA ALA A 106 15.68 -16.37 -1.28
C ALA A 106 16.06 -16.94 -2.66
N ASP A 107 15.83 -18.23 -2.86
CA ASP A 107 16.15 -18.89 -4.12
C ASP A 107 15.30 -18.34 -5.27
N TRP A 108 14.01 -18.14 -5.05
CA TRP A 108 13.14 -17.52 -6.03
C TRP A 108 13.62 -16.11 -6.39
N ARG A 109 13.98 -15.27 -5.41
CA ARG A 109 14.51 -13.92 -5.66
C ARG A 109 15.80 -13.98 -6.50
N SER A 110 16.71 -14.90 -6.20
CA SER A 110 17.92 -15.10 -6.96
C SER A 110 17.65 -15.47 -8.42
N GLN A 111 16.65 -16.30 -8.67
CA GLN A 111 16.23 -16.67 -10.02
C GLN A 111 15.60 -15.49 -10.80
N GLN A 112 14.96 -14.54 -10.11
CA GLN A 112 14.39 -13.35 -10.75
C GLN A 112 15.42 -12.24 -11.00
N ALA A 113 16.55 -12.26 -10.32
CA ALA A 113 17.62 -11.29 -10.51
C ALA A 113 18.27 -11.46 -11.92
N PRO A 114 18.76 -10.39 -12.56
CA PRO A 114 18.73 -9.00 -12.11
C PRO A 114 17.46 -8.22 -12.50
N GLN A 115 16.48 -8.87 -13.14
CA GLN A 115 15.31 -8.20 -13.69
C GLN A 115 14.29 -7.75 -12.64
N PHE A 116 14.28 -8.44 -11.47
CA PHE A 116 13.42 -8.11 -10.34
C PHE A 116 14.22 -8.28 -9.04
N VAL A 117 14.45 -7.19 -8.33
CA VAL A 117 15.27 -7.18 -7.10
C VAL A 117 14.57 -6.42 -5.99
N LEU A 118 14.79 -6.85 -4.75
CA LEU A 118 14.41 -6.10 -3.56
C LEU A 118 15.58 -5.21 -3.13
N ASP A 119 15.25 -3.98 -2.75
CA ASP A 119 16.15 -3.03 -2.12
C ASP A 119 15.56 -2.61 -0.76
N PHE A 120 16.38 -2.60 0.28
CA PHE A 120 15.90 -2.44 1.64
C PHE A 120 16.20 -1.03 2.15
N LEU A 121 15.17 -0.40 2.71
CA LEU A 121 15.32 0.88 3.39
C LEU A 121 16.21 0.75 4.62
N PRO A 122 16.84 1.84 5.06
CA PRO A 122 17.55 1.85 6.35
C PRO A 122 16.59 1.43 7.49
N PRO A 123 17.11 0.76 8.53
CA PRO A 123 16.30 0.41 9.69
C PRO A 123 15.61 1.64 10.30
N TYR A 124 14.38 1.45 10.80
CA TYR A 124 13.58 2.49 11.48
C TYR A 124 13.34 3.77 10.66
N SER A 125 13.20 3.65 9.34
CA SER A 125 13.03 4.78 8.43
C SER A 125 11.72 4.71 7.63
N PRO A 126 10.53 4.61 8.25
CA PRO A 126 9.25 4.51 7.54
C PRO A 126 8.97 5.75 6.69
N ASP A 127 9.41 6.94 7.12
CA ASP A 127 9.20 8.19 6.37
C ASP A 127 9.90 8.19 5.00
N LEU A 128 10.88 7.31 4.80
CA LEU A 128 11.55 7.12 3.52
C LEU A 128 10.75 6.20 2.58
N ASN A 129 9.73 5.48 3.07
CA ASN A 129 8.91 4.64 2.21
C ASN A 129 7.78 5.45 1.55
N PRO A 130 7.83 5.71 0.24
CA PRO A 130 6.85 6.57 -0.42
C PRO A 130 5.41 6.07 -0.33
N ILE A 131 5.18 4.76 -0.22
CA ILE A 131 3.85 4.17 -0.17
C ILE A 131 3.11 4.52 1.13
N GLU A 132 3.82 4.86 2.20
CA GLU A 132 3.22 5.34 3.45
C GLU A 132 2.35 6.59 3.25
N ARG A 133 2.75 7.46 2.32
CA ARG A 133 1.97 8.64 1.94
C ARG A 133 0.65 8.23 1.27
N LEU A 134 0.68 7.15 0.49
CA LEU A 134 -0.52 6.60 -0.15
C LEU A 134 -1.49 6.02 0.90
N TRP A 135 -0.98 5.32 1.92
CA TRP A 135 -1.80 4.84 3.03
C TRP A 135 -2.47 5.97 3.81
N LYS A 136 -1.75 7.05 4.07
CA LYS A 136 -2.31 8.28 4.68
C LYS A 136 -3.41 8.88 3.81
N LEU A 137 -3.19 8.96 2.49
CA LEU A 137 -4.20 9.44 1.54
C LEU A 137 -5.43 8.53 1.52
N THR A 138 -5.25 7.21 1.49
CA THR A 138 -6.34 6.23 1.52
C THR A 138 -7.19 6.40 2.77
N ARG A 139 -6.57 6.50 3.95
CA ARG A 139 -7.31 6.74 5.20
C ARG A 139 -8.13 8.02 5.13
N ARG A 140 -7.55 9.10 4.61
CA ARG A 140 -8.23 10.39 4.46
C ARG A 140 -9.42 10.34 3.52
N LEU A 141 -9.30 9.65 2.39
CA LEU A 141 -10.35 9.60 1.36
C LEU A 141 -11.44 8.58 1.67
N CYS A 142 -11.08 7.47 2.31
CA CYS A 142 -11.99 6.33 2.47
C CYS A 142 -12.53 6.17 3.90
N LEU A 143 -11.76 6.53 4.94
CA LEU A 143 -12.06 6.10 6.31
C LEU A 143 -12.29 7.22 7.32
N HIS A 144 -11.70 8.42 7.10
CA HIS A 144 -11.79 9.49 8.08
C HIS A 144 -13.24 9.94 8.26
N ASN A 145 -13.67 10.01 9.54
CA ASN A 145 -14.99 10.46 9.95
C ASN A 145 -16.15 9.71 9.27
N ARG A 146 -15.96 8.42 8.97
CA ARG A 146 -16.98 7.55 8.38
C ARG A 146 -17.35 6.42 9.32
N TYR A 147 -18.62 6.08 9.32
CA TYR A 147 -19.16 4.91 9.99
C TYR A 147 -19.28 3.74 9.00
N PHE A 148 -18.83 2.57 9.42
CA PHE A 148 -18.91 1.34 8.63
C PHE A 148 -19.66 0.26 9.42
N PRO A 149 -20.88 -0.11 9.02
CA PRO A 149 -21.65 -1.17 9.66
C PRO A 149 -20.93 -2.51 9.63
N THR A 150 -20.24 -2.83 8.55
CA THR A 150 -19.52 -4.08 8.35
C THR A 150 -18.06 -3.86 7.93
N LEU A 151 -17.24 -4.90 8.04
CA LEU A 151 -15.88 -4.84 7.51
C LEU A 151 -15.87 -4.81 5.98
N GLU A 152 -16.87 -5.43 5.35
CA GLU A 152 -17.02 -5.44 3.89
C GLU A 152 -17.26 -4.03 3.32
N ASP A 153 -17.97 -3.17 4.05
CA ASP A 153 -18.12 -1.76 3.64
C ASP A 153 -16.77 -1.02 3.61
N VAL A 154 -15.85 -1.36 4.53
CA VAL A 154 -14.47 -0.84 4.51
C VAL A 154 -13.73 -1.36 3.29
N VAL A 155 -13.84 -2.67 3.02
CA VAL A 155 -13.21 -3.32 1.87
C VAL A 155 -13.68 -2.66 0.57
N GLU A 156 -14.98 -2.51 0.38
CA GLU A 156 -15.56 -1.89 -0.82
C GLU A 156 -15.06 -0.45 -1.00
N SER A 157 -15.08 0.35 0.06
CA SER A 157 -14.60 1.74 0.02
C SER A 157 -13.12 1.84 -0.36
N VAL A 158 -12.28 0.95 0.20
CA VAL A 158 -10.84 0.96 -0.05
C VAL A 158 -10.51 0.40 -1.44
N GLU A 159 -11.08 -0.75 -1.81
CA GLU A 159 -10.79 -1.39 -3.10
C GLU A 159 -11.33 -0.62 -4.29
N SER A 160 -12.48 0.04 -4.15
CA SER A 160 -12.96 1.00 -5.16
C SER A 160 -11.93 2.08 -5.43
N LYS A 161 -11.36 2.66 -4.36
CA LYS A 161 -10.30 3.69 -4.49
C LYS A 161 -9.00 3.13 -5.05
N PHE A 162 -8.58 1.94 -4.63
CA PHE A 162 -7.40 1.28 -5.15
C PHE A 162 -7.51 0.97 -6.65
N SER A 163 -8.70 0.56 -7.09
CA SER A 163 -8.98 0.25 -8.49
C SER A 163 -8.74 1.44 -9.42
N GLU A 164 -9.05 2.67 -8.96
CA GLU A 164 -8.76 3.90 -9.71
C GLU A 164 -7.25 4.12 -9.97
N TRP A 165 -6.39 3.51 -9.15
CA TRP A 165 -4.93 3.68 -9.22
C TRP A 165 -4.21 2.53 -9.91
N THR A 166 -4.90 1.48 -10.31
CA THR A 166 -4.28 0.29 -10.93
C THR A 166 -3.75 0.53 -12.34
N SER A 167 -4.25 1.53 -13.06
CA SER A 167 -3.76 1.91 -14.39
C SER A 167 -2.71 3.01 -14.38
N GLY A 168 -2.43 3.58 -13.21
CA GLY A 168 -1.59 4.74 -12.98
C GLY A 168 -2.42 5.98 -12.63
N ASN A 169 -1.84 6.87 -11.82
CA ASN A 169 -2.54 8.07 -11.34
C ASN A 169 -1.55 9.20 -11.05
N GLU A 170 -1.79 10.36 -11.64
CA GLU A 170 -0.88 11.52 -11.52
C GLU A 170 -0.81 12.09 -10.09
N VAL A 171 -1.91 12.06 -9.34
CA VAL A 171 -1.93 12.50 -7.93
C VAL A 171 -1.07 11.57 -7.09
N VAL A 172 -1.22 10.26 -7.27
CA VAL A 172 -0.40 9.25 -6.58
C VAL A 172 1.07 9.38 -6.98
N ARG A 173 1.35 9.58 -8.27
CA ARG A 173 2.72 9.81 -8.78
C ARG A 173 3.39 10.99 -8.08
N LYS A 174 2.73 12.14 -8.00
CA LYS A 174 3.25 13.34 -7.32
C LYS A 174 3.41 13.13 -5.82
N LEU A 175 2.44 12.47 -5.19
CA LEU A 175 2.45 12.20 -3.76
C LEU A 175 3.63 11.30 -3.35
N CYS A 176 3.92 10.28 -4.16
CA CYS A 176 4.97 9.29 -3.89
C CYS A 176 6.33 9.67 -4.51
N ALA A 177 6.47 10.86 -5.10
CA ALA A 177 7.74 11.30 -5.67
C ALA A 177 8.84 11.37 -4.61
N ILE A 178 10.03 10.90 -4.99
CA ILE A 178 11.26 11.02 -4.21
C ILE A 178 12.00 12.25 -4.77
N ASN A 179 12.24 13.23 -3.94
CA ASN A 179 13.01 14.45 -4.27
C ASN A 179 14.49 14.22 -4.02
#